data_8f1b36bbdb7a04bb4501df4d9f6f4d06
#
_entry.id   8f1b36bbdb7a04bb4501df4d9f6f4d06
#
_cell.length_a   1.000
_cell.length_b   1.000
_cell.length_c   1.000
_cell.angle_alpha   90.00
_cell.angle_beta   90.00
_cell.angle_gamma   90.00
#
_symmetry.space_group_name_H-M   'P 1'
#
loop_
_entity.id
_entity.type
_entity.pdbx_description
1 polymer ?
#
loop_
_entity_poly.entity_id
_entity_poly.type
_entity_poly.pdbx_seq_one_letter_code
_entity_poly.pdbx_strand_id
1 'polypeptide(L)'
;IWVHFGSGNIFRGFIAQLQQRLLNMGLSDKGIIAVDTFDFDIIDKIYTAFDNLTLNVTLNADATVDCEVMAAVAEALKADAHQPNQIARLKQIFAAPGLQLISFTITEKGYALHRPDGSLIPAAAADMEKGPSGCVHAMGIVAELLYHRYKTCAAPLAVVSMDNCSHNGEKLLSSIREVVNAWLEKRLVGKDFLDYLTESGKVSFPWSMIDKITPRPSEAVQKRLEEMGITGMEPIITSKHTYIAPFVNAEKPQYLVIEDNFPNGRPPLEKAGVYFGSREVVNKSEAMKVTT
;
A
#
# COMPACT_ATOMS: atom_id res chain seq x y z
N ILE A 1 -7.95 -10.53 -6.25
CA ILE A 1 -7.16 -9.32 -6.62
C ILE A 1 -6.64 -8.69 -5.33
N TRP A 2 -5.44 -8.17 -5.39
CA TRP A 2 -4.78 -7.40 -4.34
C TRP A 2 -4.30 -6.05 -4.91
N VAL A 3 -4.71 -4.95 -4.30
CA VAL A 3 -4.24 -3.59 -4.62
C VAL A 3 -3.38 -3.08 -3.47
N HIS A 4 -2.25 -2.47 -3.78
CA HIS A 4 -1.37 -1.86 -2.78
C HIS A 4 -1.16 -0.37 -3.06
N PHE A 5 -1.43 0.46 -2.06
CA PHE A 5 -1.20 1.90 -2.09
C PHE A 5 0.14 2.24 -1.45
N GLY A 6 0.98 2.96 -2.18
CA GLY A 6 2.35 3.28 -1.80
C GLY A 6 3.35 2.44 -2.58
N SER A 7 3.95 3.03 -3.62
CA SER A 7 4.81 2.36 -4.58
C SER A 7 6.30 2.41 -4.23
N GLY A 8 6.63 2.74 -2.97
CA GLY A 8 8.00 2.96 -2.49
C GLY A 8 8.80 1.70 -2.17
N ASN A 9 9.95 1.88 -1.52
CA ASN A 9 10.93 0.82 -1.28
C ASN A 9 10.41 -0.31 -0.38
N ILE A 10 9.61 -0.01 0.66
CA ILE A 10 9.03 -1.04 1.53
C ILE A 10 8.11 -1.97 0.74
N PHE A 11 7.26 -1.42 -0.11
CA PHE A 11 6.41 -2.24 -0.98
C PHE A 11 7.25 -3.12 -1.90
N ARG A 12 8.18 -2.52 -2.66
CA ARG A 12 8.99 -3.22 -3.65
C ARG A 12 9.92 -4.26 -3.04
N GLY A 13 10.57 -3.92 -1.91
CA GLY A 13 11.58 -4.76 -1.27
C GLY A 13 11.03 -5.79 -0.29
N PHE A 14 9.75 -5.70 0.10
CA PHE A 14 9.17 -6.64 1.04
C PHE A 14 7.78 -7.13 0.63
N ILE A 15 6.78 -6.26 0.52
CA ILE A 15 5.40 -6.70 0.27
C ILE A 15 5.28 -7.43 -1.08
N ALA A 16 5.86 -6.85 -2.13
CA ALA A 16 5.90 -7.49 -3.45
C ALA A 16 6.69 -8.81 -3.44
N GLN A 17 7.74 -8.91 -2.61
CA GLN A 17 8.50 -10.14 -2.45
C GLN A 17 7.67 -11.29 -1.85
N LEU A 18 6.75 -10.99 -0.93
CA LEU A 18 5.83 -12.02 -0.39
C LEU A 18 4.98 -12.63 -1.50
N GLN A 19 4.42 -11.80 -2.36
CA GLN A 19 3.65 -12.27 -3.51
C GLN A 19 4.53 -13.00 -4.53
N GLN A 20 5.77 -12.52 -4.77
CA GLN A 20 6.72 -13.21 -5.64
C GLN A 20 7.01 -14.63 -5.16
N ARG A 21 7.16 -14.81 -3.86
CA ARG A 21 7.34 -16.16 -3.27
C ARG A 21 6.16 -17.07 -3.55
N LEU A 22 4.92 -16.57 -3.43
CA LEU A 22 3.73 -17.34 -3.75
C LEU A 22 3.66 -17.73 -5.24
N LEU A 23 4.04 -16.81 -6.13
CA LEU A 23 4.16 -17.09 -7.57
C LEU A 23 5.21 -18.17 -7.83
N ASN A 24 6.39 -18.05 -7.26
CA ASN A 24 7.48 -19.02 -7.43
C ASN A 24 7.11 -20.42 -6.89
N MET A 25 6.30 -20.48 -5.83
CA MET A 25 5.78 -21.74 -5.29
C MET A 25 4.57 -22.31 -6.06
N GLY A 26 4.05 -21.60 -7.04
CA GLY A 26 2.82 -21.99 -7.75
C GLY A 26 1.54 -21.90 -6.89
N LEU A 27 1.59 -21.15 -5.78
CA LEU A 27 0.46 -20.97 -4.87
C LEU A 27 -0.41 -19.76 -5.23
N SER A 28 0.00 -18.98 -6.20
CA SER A 28 -0.75 -17.87 -6.78
C SER A 28 -0.43 -17.76 -8.28
N ASP A 29 -1.40 -17.29 -9.06
CA ASP A 29 -1.26 -16.91 -10.46
C ASP A 29 -1.58 -15.41 -10.67
N LYS A 30 -1.66 -14.64 -9.59
CA LYS A 30 -2.03 -13.22 -9.59
C LYS A 30 -0.85 -12.37 -9.12
N GLY A 31 -0.66 -11.22 -9.76
CA GLY A 31 0.20 -10.15 -9.25
C GLY A 31 -0.54 -9.15 -8.39
N ILE A 32 0.21 -8.19 -7.84
CA ILE A 32 -0.32 -7.03 -7.11
C ILE A 32 -0.49 -5.87 -8.07
N ILE A 33 -1.54 -5.08 -7.88
CA ILE A 33 -1.71 -3.79 -8.54
C ILE A 33 -1.15 -2.72 -7.61
N ALA A 34 -0.06 -2.10 -8.02
CA ALA A 34 0.56 -0.99 -7.28
C ALA A 34 -0.13 0.33 -7.62
N VAL A 35 -0.37 1.16 -6.60
CA VAL A 35 -1.02 2.46 -6.77
C VAL A 35 -0.24 3.52 -6.02
N ASP A 36 0.03 4.65 -6.66
CA ASP A 36 0.54 5.83 -5.98
C ASP A 36 -0.51 6.94 -5.96
N THR A 37 -0.57 7.67 -4.83
CA THR A 37 -1.51 8.79 -4.62
C THR A 37 -0.79 10.13 -4.51
N PHE A 38 0.54 10.14 -4.55
CA PHE A 38 1.33 11.33 -4.25
C PHE A 38 2.49 11.57 -5.21
N ASP A 39 3.35 10.57 -5.43
CA ASP A 39 4.57 10.69 -6.24
C ASP A 39 4.46 9.89 -7.54
N PHE A 40 3.77 10.48 -8.50
CA PHE A 40 3.48 9.83 -9.78
C PHE A 40 4.71 9.59 -10.64
N ASP A 41 5.82 10.31 -10.40
CA ASP A 41 7.10 10.06 -11.06
C ASP A 41 7.60 8.63 -10.80
N ILE A 42 7.30 8.07 -9.64
CA ILE A 42 7.66 6.69 -9.30
C ILE A 42 6.99 5.71 -10.28
N ILE A 43 5.70 5.91 -10.57
CA ILE A 43 4.99 5.05 -11.53
C ILE A 43 5.62 5.17 -12.93
N ASP A 44 5.88 6.39 -13.40
CA ASP A 44 6.38 6.59 -14.76
C ASP A 44 7.83 6.14 -14.92
N LYS A 45 8.71 6.53 -13.98
CA LYS A 45 10.16 6.40 -14.13
C LYS A 45 10.73 5.11 -13.53
N ILE A 46 10.01 4.46 -12.63
CA ILE A 46 10.46 3.23 -11.95
C ILE A 46 9.63 2.02 -12.40
N TYR A 47 8.30 2.11 -12.41
CA TYR A 47 7.47 0.97 -12.82
C TYR A 47 7.35 0.88 -14.34
N THR A 48 6.81 1.89 -14.98
CA THR A 48 6.56 1.87 -16.44
C THR A 48 7.86 1.74 -17.23
N ALA A 49 8.91 2.46 -16.82
CA ALA A 49 10.21 2.43 -17.49
C ALA A 49 10.94 1.08 -17.40
N PHE A 50 10.57 0.22 -16.43
CA PHE A 50 11.18 -1.09 -16.19
C PHE A 50 10.15 -2.23 -16.23
N ASP A 51 9.07 -2.10 -16.99
CA ASP A 51 8.05 -3.14 -17.19
C ASP A 51 7.47 -3.69 -15.87
N ASN A 52 7.30 -2.83 -14.85
CA ASN A 52 6.90 -3.16 -13.49
C ASN A 52 7.86 -4.11 -12.74
N LEU A 53 9.06 -4.34 -13.27
CA LEU A 53 10.09 -5.14 -12.61
C LEU A 53 10.85 -4.31 -11.58
N THR A 54 11.31 -4.96 -10.54
CA THR A 54 12.22 -4.37 -9.55
C THR A 54 13.37 -5.34 -9.29
N LEU A 55 14.59 -4.84 -9.25
CA LEU A 55 15.72 -5.62 -8.77
C LEU A 55 15.83 -5.50 -7.24
N ASN A 56 15.58 -6.58 -6.54
CA ASN A 56 15.79 -6.65 -5.10
C ASN A 56 17.23 -7.08 -4.81
N VAL A 57 17.94 -6.26 -4.06
CA VAL A 57 19.37 -6.46 -3.76
C VAL A 57 19.52 -6.65 -2.26
N THR A 58 19.98 -7.82 -1.85
CA THR A 58 20.25 -8.14 -0.45
C THR A 58 21.75 -8.16 -0.22
N LEU A 59 22.22 -7.31 0.68
CA LEU A 59 23.60 -7.32 1.16
C LEU A 59 23.74 -8.36 2.27
N ASN A 60 24.68 -9.27 2.09
CA ASN A 60 25.03 -10.29 3.08
C ASN A 60 26.14 -9.79 4.01
N ALA A 61 26.25 -10.40 5.20
CA ALA A 61 27.28 -10.06 6.18
C ALA A 61 28.72 -10.34 5.70
N ASP A 62 28.89 -11.24 4.72
CA ASP A 62 30.15 -11.57 4.08
C ASP A 62 30.47 -10.68 2.87
N ALA A 63 29.76 -9.56 2.70
CA ALA A 63 29.84 -8.64 1.58
C ALA A 63 29.44 -9.23 0.21
N THR A 64 28.85 -10.40 0.18
CA THR A 64 28.21 -10.91 -1.04
C THR A 64 26.87 -10.24 -1.27
N VAL A 65 26.42 -10.24 -2.53
CA VAL A 65 25.19 -9.59 -2.96
C VAL A 65 24.29 -10.63 -3.62
N ASP A 66 23.10 -10.81 -3.08
CA ASP A 66 22.06 -11.60 -3.72
C ASP A 66 21.14 -10.66 -4.50
N CYS A 67 20.88 -10.98 -5.78
CA CYS A 67 19.99 -10.23 -6.64
C CYS A 67 18.80 -11.09 -7.05
N GLU A 68 17.58 -10.55 -6.90
CA GLU A 68 16.34 -11.20 -7.33
C GLU A 68 15.49 -10.22 -8.12
N VAL A 69 15.06 -10.62 -9.32
CA VAL A 69 14.12 -9.82 -10.11
C VAL A 69 12.71 -10.09 -9.60
N MET A 70 12.07 -9.02 -9.13
CA MET A 70 10.69 -9.06 -8.66
C MET A 70 9.75 -8.74 -9.83
N ALA A 71 8.89 -9.68 -10.19
CA ALA A 71 7.87 -9.57 -11.25
C ALA A 71 6.44 -9.70 -10.69
N ALA A 72 6.26 -9.52 -9.38
CA ALA A 72 4.98 -9.67 -8.72
C ALA A 72 4.01 -8.51 -8.96
N VAL A 73 4.45 -7.40 -9.55
CA VAL A 73 3.58 -6.25 -9.87
C VAL A 73 3.01 -6.43 -11.28
N ALA A 74 1.71 -6.73 -11.34
CA ALA A 74 1.00 -6.93 -12.60
C ALA A 74 0.65 -5.61 -13.31
N GLU A 75 0.37 -4.56 -12.54
CA GLU A 75 -0.07 -3.27 -13.03
C GLU A 75 0.36 -2.17 -12.04
N ALA A 76 0.73 -1.00 -12.54
CA ALA A 76 1.08 0.16 -11.72
C ALA A 76 0.25 1.36 -12.17
N LEU A 77 -0.46 2.00 -11.23
CA LEU A 77 -1.47 3.03 -11.51
C LEU A 77 -1.22 4.29 -10.69
N LYS A 78 -1.61 5.42 -11.26
CA LYS A 78 -1.67 6.71 -10.57
C LYS A 78 -3.10 6.99 -10.12
N ALA A 79 -3.31 7.22 -8.84
CA ALA A 79 -4.59 7.67 -8.34
C ALA A 79 -4.66 9.21 -8.43
N ASP A 80 -4.65 9.70 -9.65
CA ASP A 80 -4.62 11.12 -10.01
C ASP A 80 -5.97 11.54 -10.64
N ALA A 81 -6.69 12.42 -9.96
CA ALA A 81 -7.98 12.94 -10.44
C ALA A 81 -7.88 13.65 -11.81
N HIS A 82 -6.69 14.10 -12.22
CA HIS A 82 -6.44 14.70 -13.52
C HIS A 82 -6.18 13.68 -14.64
N GLN A 83 -6.16 12.38 -14.31
CA GLN A 83 -5.98 11.28 -15.25
C GLN A 83 -7.20 10.35 -15.27
N PRO A 84 -8.26 10.73 -16.00
CA PRO A 84 -9.56 10.02 -15.93
C PRO A 84 -9.46 8.54 -16.31
N ASN A 85 -8.56 8.15 -17.20
CA ASN A 85 -8.35 6.75 -17.59
C ASN A 85 -7.78 5.92 -16.42
N GLN A 86 -6.86 6.48 -15.63
CA GLN A 86 -6.29 5.83 -14.46
C GLN A 86 -7.36 5.63 -13.38
N ILE A 87 -8.14 6.66 -13.11
CA ILE A 87 -9.26 6.61 -12.16
C ILE A 87 -10.34 5.62 -12.62
N ALA A 88 -10.67 5.61 -13.91
CA ALA A 88 -11.63 4.64 -14.47
C ALA A 88 -11.14 3.20 -14.27
N ARG A 89 -9.83 2.95 -14.48
CA ARG A 89 -9.23 1.62 -14.24
C ARG A 89 -9.30 1.24 -12.77
N LEU A 90 -8.97 2.14 -11.85
CA LEU A 90 -9.11 1.90 -10.40
C LEU A 90 -10.55 1.59 -10.03
N LYS A 91 -11.52 2.34 -10.53
CA LYS A 91 -12.95 2.09 -10.31
C LYS A 91 -13.38 0.72 -10.83
N GLN A 92 -12.91 0.31 -11.99
CA GLN A 92 -13.15 -1.03 -12.52
C GLN A 92 -12.61 -2.13 -11.60
N ILE A 93 -11.41 -1.95 -11.05
CA ILE A 93 -10.80 -2.89 -10.10
C ILE A 93 -11.63 -2.97 -8.81
N PHE A 94 -12.04 -1.82 -8.27
CA PHE A 94 -12.83 -1.75 -7.04
C PHE A 94 -14.26 -2.29 -7.22
N ALA A 95 -14.81 -2.24 -8.42
CA ALA A 95 -16.10 -2.85 -8.77
C ALA A 95 -16.03 -4.40 -8.87
N ALA A 96 -14.84 -4.97 -8.97
CA ALA A 96 -14.69 -6.42 -9.10
C ALA A 96 -14.93 -7.13 -7.75
N PRO A 97 -15.88 -8.08 -7.65
CA PRO A 97 -16.11 -8.83 -6.42
C PRO A 97 -14.88 -9.63 -5.95
N GLY A 98 -14.00 -10.01 -6.88
CA GLY A 98 -12.75 -10.73 -6.59
C GLY A 98 -11.64 -9.88 -5.98
N LEU A 99 -11.83 -8.59 -5.72
CA LEU A 99 -10.89 -7.79 -4.93
C LEU A 99 -10.99 -8.23 -3.46
N GLN A 100 -9.93 -8.84 -2.95
CA GLN A 100 -9.88 -9.44 -1.61
C GLN A 100 -9.37 -8.46 -0.56
N LEU A 101 -8.32 -7.71 -0.90
CA LEU A 101 -7.72 -6.74 0.01
C LEU A 101 -7.12 -5.56 -0.74
N ILE A 102 -7.11 -4.43 -0.06
CA ILE A 102 -6.27 -3.28 -0.37
C ILE A 102 -5.31 -3.06 0.80
N SER A 103 -4.06 -2.75 0.52
CA SER A 103 -3.04 -2.56 1.55
C SER A 103 -2.26 -1.27 1.33
N PHE A 104 -1.55 -0.81 2.36
CA PHE A 104 -0.93 0.52 2.38
C PHE A 104 0.47 0.50 2.96
N THR A 105 1.40 1.18 2.29
CA THR A 105 2.68 1.66 2.84
C THR A 105 2.89 3.11 2.38
N ILE A 106 2.12 4.04 2.98
CA ILE A 106 2.07 5.46 2.62
C ILE A 106 2.66 6.37 3.70
N THR A 107 3.23 5.79 4.74
CA THR A 107 3.71 6.42 5.96
C THR A 107 2.59 7.06 6.80
N GLU A 108 2.87 7.36 8.07
CA GLU A 108 1.88 7.95 8.98
C GLU A 108 1.30 9.28 8.44
N LYS A 109 2.10 10.03 7.68
CA LYS A 109 1.65 11.29 7.06
C LYS A 109 0.55 11.10 6.03
N GLY A 110 0.51 9.96 5.33
CA GLY A 110 -0.50 9.67 4.33
C GLY A 110 -1.91 9.48 4.91
N TYR A 111 -2.00 9.12 6.20
CA TYR A 111 -3.30 9.00 6.90
C TYR A 111 -3.78 10.32 7.50
N ALA A 112 -2.88 11.28 7.74
CA ALA A 112 -3.20 12.50 8.45
C ALA A 112 -4.11 13.41 7.63
N LEU A 113 -5.26 13.76 8.18
CA LEU A 113 -6.20 14.74 7.61
C LEU A 113 -5.95 16.15 8.17
N HIS A 114 -5.25 16.23 9.29
CA HIS A 114 -4.98 17.47 10.04
C HIS A 114 -3.50 17.78 10.08
N ARG A 115 -3.20 19.06 10.15
CA ARG A 115 -1.88 19.59 10.48
C ARG A 115 -1.63 19.51 11.98
N PRO A 116 -0.38 19.70 12.45
CA PRO A 116 -0.08 19.72 13.87
C PRO A 116 -0.84 20.78 14.69
N ASP A 117 -1.30 21.86 14.05
CA ASP A 117 -2.11 22.92 14.66
C ASP A 117 -3.61 22.56 14.75
N GLY A 118 -4.00 21.38 14.32
CA GLY A 118 -5.37 20.89 14.31
C GLY A 118 -6.21 21.32 13.08
N SER A 119 -5.69 22.19 12.22
CA SER A 119 -6.39 22.58 10.99
C SER A 119 -6.39 21.45 9.96
N LEU A 120 -7.45 21.34 9.16
CA LEU A 120 -7.51 20.39 8.04
C LEU A 120 -6.42 20.70 7.00
N ILE A 121 -5.83 19.65 6.45
CA ILE A 121 -5.01 19.75 5.25
C ILE A 121 -5.90 20.22 4.09
N PRO A 122 -5.48 21.22 3.27
CA PRO A 122 -6.34 21.79 2.22
C PRO A 122 -6.93 20.77 1.26
N ALA A 123 -6.16 19.75 0.86
CA ALA A 123 -6.65 18.67 0.02
C ALA A 123 -7.74 17.85 0.70
N ALA A 124 -7.57 17.50 1.98
CA ALA A 124 -8.58 16.78 2.75
C ALA A 124 -9.85 17.62 2.94
N ALA A 125 -9.70 18.92 3.24
CA ALA A 125 -10.85 19.84 3.35
C ALA A 125 -11.63 19.93 2.04
N ALA A 126 -10.93 20.05 0.90
CA ALA A 126 -11.57 20.09 -0.41
C ALA A 126 -12.31 18.80 -0.74
N ASP A 127 -11.74 17.64 -0.44
CA ASP A 127 -12.38 16.33 -0.64
C ASP A 127 -13.64 16.17 0.24
N MET A 128 -13.59 16.62 1.49
CA MET A 128 -14.72 16.60 2.42
C MET A 128 -15.87 17.53 1.96
N GLU A 129 -15.54 18.63 1.30
CA GLU A 129 -16.55 19.55 0.72
C GLU A 129 -17.17 18.98 -0.55
N LYS A 130 -16.35 18.43 -1.44
CA LYS A 130 -16.74 18.03 -2.78
C LYS A 130 -17.55 16.73 -2.82
N GLY A 131 -17.29 15.81 -1.89
CA GLY A 131 -17.90 14.48 -1.88
C GLY A 131 -17.09 13.43 -2.66
N PRO A 132 -17.69 12.25 -2.89
CA PRO A 132 -16.99 11.07 -3.40
C PRO A 132 -16.74 11.14 -4.91
N SER A 133 -16.10 12.21 -5.38
CA SER A 133 -15.76 12.40 -6.80
C SER A 133 -14.57 13.32 -6.98
N GLY A 134 -13.52 12.80 -7.63
CA GLY A 134 -12.33 13.55 -7.95
C GLY A 134 -11.53 13.99 -6.73
N CYS A 135 -11.46 13.14 -5.71
CA CYS A 135 -10.65 13.34 -4.53
C CYS A 135 -9.15 13.37 -4.87
N VAL A 136 -8.40 14.12 -4.08
CA VAL A 136 -6.94 14.31 -4.29
C VAL A 136 -6.11 13.92 -3.06
N HIS A 137 -6.68 13.92 -1.86
CA HIS A 137 -6.04 13.41 -0.66
C HIS A 137 -6.11 11.87 -0.63
N ALA A 138 -5.04 11.19 -0.20
CA ALA A 138 -5.01 9.72 -0.19
C ALA A 138 -6.25 9.09 0.48
N MET A 139 -6.66 9.59 1.64
CA MET A 139 -7.83 9.05 2.36
C MET A 139 -9.16 9.41 1.66
N GLY A 140 -9.25 10.56 1.02
CA GLY A 140 -10.38 10.94 0.17
C GLY A 140 -10.51 10.03 -1.05
N ILE A 141 -9.39 9.77 -1.74
CA ILE A 141 -9.32 8.83 -2.89
C ILE A 141 -9.79 7.43 -2.47
N VAL A 142 -9.27 6.92 -1.34
CA VAL A 142 -9.66 5.60 -0.83
C VAL A 142 -11.14 5.57 -0.47
N ALA A 143 -11.65 6.59 0.22
CA ALA A 143 -13.09 6.70 0.54
C ALA A 143 -13.95 6.76 -0.72
N GLU A 144 -13.54 7.50 -1.77
CA GLU A 144 -14.25 7.55 -3.07
C GLU A 144 -14.28 6.17 -3.73
N LEU A 145 -13.16 5.44 -3.74
CA LEU A 145 -13.09 4.11 -4.34
C LEU A 145 -13.91 3.07 -3.54
N LEU A 146 -13.92 3.17 -2.20
CA LEU A 146 -14.79 2.34 -1.35
C LEU A 146 -16.26 2.66 -1.56
N TYR A 147 -16.63 3.94 -1.74
CA TYR A 147 -17.99 4.32 -2.10
C TYR A 147 -18.41 3.77 -3.46
N HIS A 148 -17.49 3.83 -4.45
CA HIS A 148 -17.73 3.22 -5.75
C HIS A 148 -17.96 1.71 -5.63
N ARG A 149 -17.15 1.00 -4.84
CA ARG A 149 -17.33 -0.44 -4.56
C ARG A 149 -18.68 -0.72 -3.91
N TYR A 150 -19.05 0.06 -2.88
CA TYR A 150 -20.35 -0.06 -2.24
C TYR A 150 -21.50 0.08 -3.25
N LYS A 151 -21.45 1.07 -4.12
CA LYS A 151 -22.49 1.34 -5.13
C LYS A 151 -22.56 0.30 -6.24
N THR A 152 -21.48 -0.39 -6.55
CA THR A 152 -21.40 -1.31 -7.70
C THR A 152 -21.59 -2.77 -7.32
N CYS A 153 -20.96 -3.26 -6.26
CA CYS A 153 -21.03 -4.67 -5.89
C CYS A 153 -21.26 -4.91 -4.39
N ALA A 154 -20.93 -3.96 -3.53
CA ALA A 154 -20.97 -4.06 -2.06
C ALA A 154 -20.33 -5.36 -1.52
N ALA A 155 -19.35 -5.92 -2.26
CA ALA A 155 -18.67 -7.15 -1.89
C ALA A 155 -17.69 -6.91 -0.74
N PRO A 156 -17.41 -7.93 0.11
CA PRO A 156 -16.50 -7.80 1.24
C PRO A 156 -15.08 -7.40 0.83
N LEU A 157 -14.33 -6.76 1.73
CA LEU A 157 -12.97 -6.27 1.49
C LEU A 157 -12.20 -6.11 2.81
N ALA A 158 -10.92 -6.48 2.82
CA ALA A 158 -9.99 -6.10 3.86
C ALA A 158 -9.19 -4.85 3.45
N VAL A 159 -9.07 -3.89 4.37
CA VAL A 159 -8.36 -2.60 4.20
C VAL A 159 -7.23 -2.56 5.22
N VAL A 160 -5.99 -2.87 4.78
CA VAL A 160 -4.88 -3.26 5.65
C VAL A 160 -3.77 -2.21 5.61
N SER A 161 -3.56 -1.47 6.68
CA SER A 161 -2.32 -0.71 6.81
C SER A 161 -1.15 -1.66 7.08
N MET A 162 -0.07 -1.52 6.31
CA MET A 162 1.20 -2.21 6.51
C MET A 162 2.32 -1.19 6.82
N ASP A 163 1.95 -0.04 7.38
CA ASP A 163 2.88 0.98 7.84
C ASP A 163 3.34 0.73 9.27
N ASN A 164 4.56 1.12 9.55
CA ASN A 164 5.15 1.02 10.88
C ASN A 164 4.67 2.17 11.79
N CYS A 165 3.40 2.13 12.15
CA CYS A 165 2.82 3.05 13.13
C CYS A 165 1.86 2.29 14.05
N SER A 166 1.77 2.77 15.29
CA SER A 166 0.94 2.14 16.32
C SER A 166 -0.54 2.16 15.96
N HIS A 167 -1.22 1.02 16.19
CA HIS A 167 -2.66 0.85 15.94
C HIS A 167 -3.05 1.27 14.52
N ASN A 168 -2.25 0.86 13.53
CA ASN A 168 -2.32 1.34 12.16
C ASN A 168 -3.69 1.11 11.48
N GLY A 169 -4.34 -0.03 11.72
CA GLY A 169 -5.68 -0.32 11.20
C GLY A 169 -6.75 0.62 11.76
N GLU A 170 -6.64 1.00 13.05
CA GLU A 170 -7.54 1.96 13.66
C GLU A 170 -7.34 3.38 13.11
N LYS A 171 -6.08 3.82 12.94
CA LYS A 171 -5.77 5.11 12.30
C LYS A 171 -6.35 5.18 10.89
N LEU A 172 -6.16 4.13 10.10
CA LEU A 172 -6.69 4.05 8.74
C LEU A 172 -8.22 4.15 8.72
N LEU A 173 -8.91 3.36 9.56
CA LEU A 173 -10.37 3.44 9.70
C LEU A 173 -10.82 4.82 10.15
N SER A 174 -10.16 5.40 11.15
CA SER A 174 -10.53 6.72 11.69
C SER A 174 -10.46 7.81 10.63
N SER A 175 -9.39 7.83 9.83
CA SER A 175 -9.22 8.81 8.76
C SER A 175 -10.26 8.66 7.65
N ILE A 176 -10.53 7.43 7.19
CA ILE A 176 -11.57 7.18 6.19
C ILE A 176 -12.95 7.56 6.74
N ARG A 177 -13.24 7.17 7.99
CA ARG A 177 -14.53 7.47 8.65
C ARG A 177 -14.75 8.97 8.81
N GLU A 178 -13.72 9.76 9.09
CA GLU A 178 -13.82 11.20 9.20
C GLU A 178 -14.22 11.84 7.87
N VAL A 179 -13.62 11.43 6.76
CA VAL A 179 -13.99 11.86 5.41
C VAL A 179 -15.45 11.49 5.11
N VAL A 180 -15.82 10.23 5.37
CA VAL A 180 -17.19 9.74 5.10
C VAL A 180 -18.24 10.43 5.98
N ASN A 181 -17.93 10.74 7.24
CA ASN A 181 -18.82 11.51 8.11
C ASN A 181 -19.05 12.93 7.60
N ALA A 182 -17.98 13.61 7.11
CA ALA A 182 -18.14 14.92 6.50
C ALA A 182 -19.08 14.87 5.26
N TRP A 183 -18.98 13.83 4.44
CA TRP A 183 -19.89 13.61 3.32
C TRP A 183 -21.32 13.31 3.78
N LEU A 184 -21.47 12.54 4.86
CA LEU A 184 -22.78 12.20 5.42
C LEU A 184 -23.51 13.45 5.98
N GLU A 185 -22.81 14.29 6.74
CA GLU A 185 -23.32 15.56 7.27
C GLU A 185 -23.84 16.48 6.14
N LYS A 186 -23.14 16.49 5.02
CA LYS A 186 -23.51 17.24 3.82
C LYS A 186 -24.55 16.53 2.93
N ARG A 187 -25.00 15.34 3.32
CA ARG A 187 -25.92 14.49 2.56
C ARG A 187 -25.42 14.10 1.16
N LEU A 188 -24.10 14.02 0.99
CA LEU A 188 -23.47 13.59 -0.26
C LEU A 188 -23.41 12.05 -0.37
N VAL A 189 -23.50 11.35 0.77
CA VAL A 189 -23.63 9.89 0.85
C VAL A 189 -24.72 9.53 1.86
N GLY A 190 -25.26 8.31 1.78
CA GLY A 190 -26.23 7.77 2.75
C GLY A 190 -25.54 7.09 3.93
N LYS A 191 -26.27 6.94 5.04
CA LYS A 191 -25.81 6.22 6.24
C LYS A 191 -25.43 4.77 5.94
N ASP A 192 -26.12 4.12 5.03
CA ASP A 192 -25.88 2.73 4.58
C ASP A 192 -24.46 2.51 4.05
N PHE A 193 -23.81 3.54 3.51
CA PHE A 193 -22.41 3.46 3.15
C PHE A 193 -21.50 3.42 4.39
N LEU A 194 -21.77 4.25 5.39
CA LEU A 194 -21.03 4.20 6.66
C LEU A 194 -21.25 2.84 7.34
N ASP A 195 -22.48 2.33 7.36
CA ASP A 195 -22.81 1.02 7.93
C ASP A 195 -22.11 -0.13 7.17
N TYR A 196 -21.99 -0.01 5.83
CA TYR A 196 -21.18 -0.95 5.03
C TYR A 196 -19.73 -0.99 5.48
N LEU A 197 -19.14 0.15 5.81
CA LEU A 197 -17.75 0.26 6.24
C LEU A 197 -17.50 -0.23 7.67
N THR A 198 -18.47 -0.02 8.59
CA THR A 198 -18.22 -0.14 10.04
C THR A 198 -19.05 -1.22 10.73
N GLU A 199 -20.27 -1.49 10.30
CA GLU A 199 -21.23 -2.32 11.03
C GLU A 199 -21.56 -3.64 10.33
N SER A 200 -21.43 -3.70 9.01
CA SER A 200 -21.91 -4.84 8.22
C SER A 200 -21.04 -6.11 8.34
N GLY A 201 -19.83 -6.00 8.86
CA GLY A 201 -18.81 -7.05 8.82
C GLY A 201 -18.25 -7.34 7.42
N LYS A 202 -18.68 -6.58 6.40
CA LYS A 202 -18.19 -6.73 5.02
C LYS A 202 -16.85 -6.05 4.80
N VAL A 203 -16.57 -4.95 5.46
CA VAL A 203 -15.28 -4.28 5.39
C VAL A 203 -14.56 -4.45 6.72
N SER A 204 -13.33 -4.91 6.66
CA SER A 204 -12.47 -5.06 7.84
C SER A 204 -11.26 -4.15 7.74
N PHE A 205 -10.72 -3.77 8.90
CA PHE A 205 -9.50 -2.97 9.03
C PHE A 205 -8.51 -3.70 9.93
N PRO A 206 -7.90 -4.78 9.42
CA PRO A 206 -6.93 -5.56 10.19
C PRO A 206 -5.75 -4.71 10.64
N TRP A 207 -5.34 -4.89 11.90
CA TRP A 207 -4.09 -4.33 12.39
C TRP A 207 -2.91 -5.12 11.87
N SER A 208 -1.78 -4.47 11.69
CA SER A 208 -0.54 -5.17 11.36
C SER A 208 0.65 -4.59 12.12
N MET A 209 1.70 -5.38 12.24
CA MET A 209 3.01 -4.94 12.68
C MET A 209 4.04 -5.39 11.66
N ILE A 210 4.81 -4.45 11.14
CA ILE A 210 5.85 -4.68 10.16
C ILE A 210 7.21 -4.32 10.74
N ASP A 211 8.22 -5.14 10.44
CA ASP A 211 9.62 -4.85 10.69
C ASP A 211 10.44 -5.22 9.47
N LYS A 212 10.89 -4.22 8.76
CA LYS A 212 11.74 -4.35 7.57
C LYS A 212 12.49 -3.05 7.34
N ILE A 213 13.78 -3.15 7.14
CA ILE A 213 14.63 -2.03 6.76
C ILE A 213 14.89 -2.12 5.25
N THR A 214 14.57 -1.04 4.56
CA THR A 214 14.89 -0.83 3.14
C THR A 214 15.63 0.50 3.03
N PRO A 215 16.97 0.49 3.17
CA PRO A 215 17.78 1.70 3.08
C PRO A 215 17.58 2.40 1.74
N ARG A 216 17.93 3.68 1.69
CA ARG A 216 17.99 4.40 0.43
C ARG A 216 18.96 3.71 -0.52
N PRO A 217 18.73 3.75 -1.85
CA PRO A 217 19.70 3.27 -2.82
C PRO A 217 21.08 3.86 -2.55
N SER A 218 22.10 3.01 -2.43
CA SER A 218 23.47 3.45 -2.13
C SER A 218 24.32 3.36 -3.38
N GLU A 219 25.24 4.32 -3.53
CA GLU A 219 26.23 4.33 -4.62
C GLU A 219 27.12 3.07 -4.59
N ALA A 220 27.41 2.53 -3.40
CA ALA A 220 28.20 1.31 -3.26
C ALA A 220 27.48 0.10 -3.88
N VAL A 221 26.16 -0.01 -3.68
CA VAL A 221 25.35 -1.08 -4.30
C VAL A 221 25.24 -0.84 -5.81
N GLN A 222 25.00 0.37 -6.25
CA GLN A 222 24.96 0.70 -7.68
C GLN A 222 26.27 0.29 -8.36
N LYS A 223 27.41 0.69 -7.82
CA LYS A 223 28.72 0.32 -8.35
C LYS A 223 28.93 -1.18 -8.41
N ARG A 224 28.48 -1.91 -7.37
CA ARG A 224 28.58 -3.37 -7.35
C ARG A 224 27.71 -4.02 -8.45
N LEU A 225 26.52 -3.48 -8.70
CA LEU A 225 25.69 -3.93 -9.82
C LEU A 225 26.35 -3.68 -11.18
N GLU A 226 26.98 -2.53 -11.37
CA GLU A 226 27.75 -2.20 -12.59
C GLU A 226 28.91 -3.18 -12.80
N GLU A 227 29.67 -3.51 -11.74
CA GLU A 227 30.73 -4.52 -11.78
C GLU A 227 30.23 -5.91 -12.17
N MET A 228 28.94 -6.22 -11.86
CA MET A 228 28.27 -7.45 -12.26
C MET A 228 27.67 -7.37 -13.68
N GLY A 229 27.84 -6.25 -14.38
CA GLY A 229 27.30 -6.01 -15.72
C GLY A 229 25.84 -5.58 -15.73
N ILE A 230 25.26 -5.22 -14.58
CA ILE A 230 23.87 -4.71 -14.46
C ILE A 230 23.94 -3.19 -14.51
N THR A 231 23.48 -2.61 -15.62
CA THR A 231 23.51 -1.16 -15.89
C THR A 231 22.10 -0.57 -15.93
N GLY A 232 21.97 0.77 -15.95
CA GLY A 232 20.69 1.46 -16.00
C GLY A 232 19.97 1.46 -14.65
N MET A 233 20.71 1.31 -13.54
CA MET A 233 20.18 1.25 -12.19
C MET A 233 20.41 2.56 -11.41
N GLU A 234 20.68 3.66 -12.10
CA GLU A 234 20.99 4.94 -11.48
C GLU A 234 19.79 5.45 -10.67
N PRO A 235 20.03 5.92 -9.43
CA PRO A 235 19.00 6.59 -8.65
C PRO A 235 18.51 7.87 -9.32
N ILE A 236 17.23 8.15 -9.15
CA ILE A 236 16.60 9.40 -9.60
C ILE A 236 16.07 10.19 -8.41
N ILE A 237 15.88 11.49 -8.59
CA ILE A 237 15.13 12.35 -7.70
C ILE A 237 13.83 12.73 -8.40
N THR A 238 12.70 12.42 -7.78
CA THR A 238 11.38 12.74 -8.33
C THR A 238 11.03 14.22 -8.15
N SER A 239 9.96 14.67 -8.79
CA SER A 239 9.39 16.01 -8.59
C SER A 239 8.92 16.26 -7.15
N LYS A 240 8.69 15.21 -6.39
CA LYS A 240 8.36 15.26 -4.94
C LYS A 240 9.58 15.10 -4.03
N HIS A 241 10.78 15.18 -4.60
CA HIS A 241 12.06 15.02 -3.89
C HIS A 241 12.26 13.62 -3.26
N THR A 242 11.61 12.59 -3.80
CA THR A 242 11.89 11.21 -3.42
C THR A 242 13.14 10.74 -4.15
N TYR A 243 14.11 10.21 -3.38
CA TYR A 243 15.29 9.54 -3.91
C TYR A 243 15.01 8.05 -4.04
N ILE A 244 15.00 7.54 -5.27
CA ILE A 244 14.58 6.17 -5.59
C ILE A 244 15.39 5.64 -6.80
N ALA A 245 15.53 4.31 -6.88
CA ALA A 245 16.22 3.64 -8.00
C ALA A 245 15.38 2.48 -8.54
N PRO A 246 15.70 1.94 -9.73
CA PRO A 246 15.08 0.71 -10.24
C PRO A 246 15.35 -0.52 -9.38
N PHE A 247 16.37 -0.48 -8.52
CA PHE A 247 16.65 -1.50 -7.52
C PHE A 247 16.22 -1.07 -6.12
N VAL A 248 16.06 -2.02 -5.23
CA VAL A 248 15.81 -1.80 -3.81
C VAL A 248 16.87 -2.52 -2.99
N ASN A 249 17.51 -1.80 -2.07
CA ASN A 249 18.30 -2.41 -1.03
C ASN A 249 17.40 -2.99 0.05
N ALA A 250 17.59 -4.22 0.43
CA ALA A 250 16.83 -4.86 1.49
C ALA A 250 17.77 -5.59 2.45
N GLU A 251 17.55 -5.45 3.73
CA GLU A 251 18.20 -6.28 4.74
C GLU A 251 17.46 -7.62 4.86
N LYS A 252 18.16 -8.69 5.23
CA LYS A 252 17.56 -10.03 5.40
C LYS A 252 16.45 -10.08 6.44
N PRO A 253 16.61 -9.50 7.65
CA PRO A 253 15.57 -9.53 8.66
C PRO A 253 14.26 -8.91 8.15
N GLN A 254 13.18 -9.64 8.34
CA GLN A 254 11.85 -9.18 7.99
C GLN A 254 10.81 -9.87 8.85
N TYR A 255 9.81 -9.11 9.27
CA TYR A 255 8.71 -9.61 10.05
C TYR A 255 7.44 -8.86 9.69
N LEU A 256 6.37 -9.59 9.45
CA LEU A 256 5.04 -9.05 9.25
C LEU A 256 4.04 -9.94 9.96
N VAL A 257 3.30 -9.38 10.89
CA VAL A 257 2.14 -10.02 11.51
C VAL A 257 0.91 -9.20 11.21
N ILE A 258 -0.19 -9.87 10.86
CA ILE A 258 -1.46 -9.24 10.50
C ILE A 258 -2.58 -9.91 11.27
N GLU A 259 -3.55 -9.12 11.73
CA GLU A 259 -4.81 -9.63 12.27
C GLU A 259 -5.55 -10.44 11.20
N ASP A 260 -5.90 -11.70 11.51
CA ASP A 260 -6.55 -12.59 10.55
C ASP A 260 -8.06 -12.28 10.45
N ASN A 261 -8.37 -11.18 9.79
CA ASN A 261 -9.74 -10.71 9.55
C ASN A 261 -9.91 -10.28 8.09
N PHE A 262 -10.16 -11.25 7.22
CA PHE A 262 -10.26 -11.07 5.77
C PHE A 262 -11.61 -11.58 5.26
N PRO A 263 -12.66 -10.75 5.25
CA PRO A 263 -14.03 -11.19 4.95
C PRO A 263 -14.24 -11.65 3.50
N ASN A 264 -13.32 -11.36 2.58
CA ASN A 264 -13.32 -11.85 1.18
C ASN A 264 -12.17 -12.83 0.90
N GLY A 265 -11.60 -13.44 1.95
CA GLY A 265 -10.39 -14.25 1.83
C GLY A 265 -9.14 -13.42 1.53
N ARG A 266 -8.00 -14.09 1.45
CA ARG A 266 -6.69 -13.49 1.19
C ARG A 266 -5.78 -14.46 0.46
N PRO A 267 -4.69 -14.00 -0.19
CA PRO A 267 -3.62 -14.88 -0.63
C PRO A 267 -3.03 -15.67 0.55
N PRO A 268 -2.47 -16.87 0.33
CA PRO A 268 -1.91 -17.70 1.40
C PRO A 268 -0.53 -17.17 1.88
N LEU A 269 -0.49 -15.92 2.36
CA LEU A 269 0.73 -15.18 2.71
C LEU A 269 1.50 -15.83 3.88
N GLU A 270 0.85 -16.68 4.70
CA GLU A 270 1.54 -17.49 5.70
C GLU A 270 2.56 -18.44 5.07
N LYS A 271 2.34 -18.88 3.83
CA LYS A 271 3.30 -19.69 3.08
C LYS A 271 4.53 -18.88 2.62
N ALA A 272 4.36 -17.57 2.51
CA ALA A 272 5.46 -16.65 2.19
C ALA A 272 6.17 -16.09 3.43
N GLY A 273 5.73 -16.45 4.65
CA GLY A 273 6.35 -16.07 5.91
C GLY A 273 5.65 -14.94 6.67
N VAL A 274 4.40 -14.61 6.33
CA VAL A 274 3.58 -13.69 7.11
C VAL A 274 2.93 -14.44 8.26
N TYR A 275 2.90 -13.84 9.45
CA TYR A 275 2.21 -14.39 10.60
C TYR A 275 0.80 -13.80 10.69
N PHE A 276 -0.18 -14.66 10.94
CA PHE A 276 -1.56 -14.25 11.18
C PHE A 276 -1.99 -14.60 12.59
N GLY A 277 -2.74 -13.72 13.24
CA GLY A 277 -3.21 -13.95 14.61
C GLY A 277 -4.38 -13.04 14.96
N SER A 278 -4.75 -13.04 16.24
CA SER A 278 -5.73 -12.09 16.74
C SER A 278 -5.14 -10.68 16.83
N ARG A 279 -6.01 -9.66 16.94
CA ARG A 279 -5.60 -8.28 17.20
C ARG A 279 -4.70 -8.16 18.44
N GLU A 280 -4.97 -8.96 19.48
CA GLU A 280 -4.15 -9.00 20.68
C GLU A 280 -2.71 -9.46 20.39
N VAL A 281 -2.53 -10.44 19.50
CA VAL A 281 -1.21 -10.92 19.08
C VAL A 281 -0.46 -9.81 18.35
N VAL A 282 -1.12 -9.10 17.44
CA VAL A 282 -0.52 -7.95 16.72
C VAL A 282 -0.09 -6.86 17.71
N ASN A 283 -0.97 -6.48 18.63
CA ASN A 283 -0.69 -5.47 19.64
C ASN A 283 0.49 -5.86 20.57
N LYS A 284 0.57 -7.13 20.99
CA LYS A 284 1.72 -7.62 21.76
C LYS A 284 3.03 -7.58 20.97
N SER A 285 2.98 -7.93 19.69
CA SER A 285 4.15 -7.87 18.80
C SER A 285 4.65 -6.43 18.62
N GLU A 286 3.73 -5.48 18.51
CA GLU A 286 4.04 -4.05 18.44
C GLU A 286 4.70 -3.56 19.74
N ALA A 287 4.16 -3.92 20.91
CA ALA A 287 4.72 -3.56 22.20
C ALA A 287 6.14 -4.12 22.40
N MET A 288 6.42 -5.34 21.95
CA MET A 288 7.76 -5.92 22.02
C MET A 288 8.77 -5.18 21.16
N LYS A 289 8.37 -4.69 19.98
CA LYS A 289 9.25 -3.90 19.09
C LYS A 289 9.71 -2.59 19.70
N VAL A 290 8.87 -1.94 20.52
CA VAL A 290 9.19 -0.68 21.19
C VAL A 290 10.17 -0.89 22.35
N THR A 291 10.28 -2.09 22.89
CA THR A 291 11.12 -2.42 24.05
C THR A 291 12.48 -3.03 23.70
N THR A 292 12.73 -3.31 22.43
CA THR A 292 14.02 -3.80 21.89
C THR A 292 14.70 -2.71 21.07
#